data_9138a5edcad39fd564c09cc136fe6163
#
_entry.id   9138a5edcad39fd564c09cc136fe6163
#
_cell.length_a   1.000
_cell.length_b   1.000
_cell.length_c   1.000
_cell.angle_alpha   90.00
_cell.angle_beta   90.00
_cell.angle_gamma   90.00
#
_symmetry.space_group_name_H-M   'P 1'
#
loop_
_entity.id
_entity.type
_entity.pdbx_description
1 polymer ?
#
loop_
_entity_poly.entity_id
_entity_poly.type
_entity_poly.pdbx_seq_one_letter_code
_entity_poly.pdbx_strand_id
1 'polypeptide(L)'
;MTVIYGVKGKDGRTLAWPLLELAVREHWGWASLPPVERSPRGKPLFAGLNDRWFSLSHSGGIALCALSSAPVGVDVELVRPRQADLFAYALSESEQAGSDGTWEDFYRLWTLKEGWCKREDVPLFPPREVPAPPPCPCKSYAGEGWRAAVCCGDTPPREIFWRSADELLLHPVKNDDIMV
;
A
#
# COMPACT_ATOMS: atom_id res chain seq x y z
N MET A 1 9.14 7.19 -11.97
CA MET A 1 9.61 7.35 -10.57
C MET A 1 8.45 7.09 -9.64
N THR A 2 8.67 6.29 -8.60
CA THR A 2 7.65 5.96 -7.59
C THR A 2 7.68 6.95 -6.44
N VAL A 3 6.49 7.36 -5.96
CA VAL A 3 6.30 8.19 -4.75
C VAL A 3 5.25 7.57 -3.84
N ILE A 4 5.30 7.87 -2.54
CA ILE A 4 4.32 7.43 -1.57
C ILE A 4 3.82 8.64 -0.78
N TYR A 5 2.51 8.78 -0.73
CA TYR A 5 1.81 9.72 0.14
C TYR A 5 1.19 8.97 1.31
N GLY A 6 1.15 9.60 2.47
CA GLY A 6 0.55 9.05 3.68
C GLY A 6 -0.30 10.07 4.42
N VAL A 7 -1.33 9.60 5.10
CA VAL A 7 -2.17 10.40 5.98
C VAL A 7 -2.54 9.61 7.23
N LYS A 8 -2.68 10.32 8.35
CA LYS A 8 -3.19 9.78 9.61
C LYS A 8 -4.46 10.50 10.02
N GLY A 9 -5.46 9.75 10.48
CA GLY A 9 -6.73 10.28 10.95
C GLY A 9 -7.51 9.24 11.75
N LYS A 10 -8.83 9.38 11.86
CA LYS A 10 -9.67 8.47 12.63
C LYS A 10 -9.85 7.11 11.94
N ASP A 11 -10.03 7.11 10.62
CA ASP A 11 -10.27 5.92 9.82
C ASP A 11 -9.54 6.05 8.47
N GLY A 12 -8.49 5.24 8.28
CA GLY A 12 -7.69 5.23 7.06
C GLY A 12 -8.50 4.81 5.82
N ARG A 13 -9.53 4.00 5.98
CA ARG A 13 -10.39 3.58 4.85
C ARG A 13 -11.04 4.79 4.19
N THR A 14 -11.59 5.70 4.97
CA THR A 14 -12.26 6.91 4.46
C THR A 14 -11.27 7.93 3.88
N LEU A 15 -9.99 7.84 4.23
CA LEU A 15 -8.93 8.75 3.80
C LEU A 15 -8.21 8.28 2.52
N ALA A 16 -8.33 7.01 2.14
CA ALA A 16 -7.52 6.43 1.07
C ALA A 16 -7.80 7.07 -0.31
N TRP A 17 -9.06 7.25 -0.68
CA TRP A 17 -9.44 7.87 -1.95
C TRP A 17 -9.16 9.38 -1.99
N PRO A 18 -9.53 10.18 -0.97
CA PRO A 18 -9.10 11.57 -0.89
C PRO A 18 -7.57 11.74 -0.97
N LEU A 19 -6.81 10.82 -0.37
CA LEU A 19 -5.35 10.82 -0.47
C LEU A 19 -4.87 10.59 -1.91
N LEU A 20 -5.51 9.68 -2.66
CA LEU A 20 -5.19 9.45 -4.07
C LEU A 20 -5.43 10.73 -4.89
N GLU A 21 -6.56 11.42 -4.70
CA GLU A 21 -6.84 12.68 -5.41
C GLU A 21 -5.81 13.76 -5.13
N LEU A 22 -5.45 13.93 -3.85
CA LEU A 22 -4.40 14.87 -3.49
C LEU A 22 -3.07 14.47 -4.14
N ALA A 23 -2.69 13.20 -4.05
CA ALA A 23 -1.44 12.69 -4.57
C ALA A 23 -1.31 12.87 -6.09
N VAL A 24 -2.34 12.56 -6.88
CA VAL A 24 -2.29 12.74 -8.34
C VAL A 24 -2.26 14.22 -8.74
N ARG A 25 -2.91 15.08 -7.98
CA ARG A 25 -2.86 16.53 -8.19
C ARG A 25 -1.46 17.07 -7.94
N GLU A 26 -0.86 16.72 -6.81
CA GLU A 26 0.47 17.20 -6.46
C GLU A 26 1.57 16.62 -7.35
N HIS A 27 1.49 15.32 -7.66
CA HIS A 27 2.57 14.64 -8.35
C HIS A 27 2.47 14.70 -9.87
N TRP A 28 1.25 14.62 -10.41
CA TRP A 28 1.03 14.63 -11.87
C TRP A 28 0.33 15.88 -12.38
N GLY A 29 -0.09 16.81 -11.51
CA GLY A 29 -0.78 18.02 -11.89
C GLY A 29 -2.20 17.81 -12.39
N TRP A 30 -2.83 16.65 -12.10
CA TRP A 30 -4.16 16.34 -12.56
C TRP A 30 -5.23 17.09 -11.76
N ALA A 31 -6.19 17.70 -12.44
CA ALA A 31 -7.28 18.44 -11.78
C ALA A 31 -8.30 17.51 -11.11
N SER A 32 -8.46 16.28 -11.61
CA SER A 32 -9.37 15.26 -11.09
C SER A 32 -8.85 13.87 -11.41
N LEU A 33 -9.38 12.85 -10.73
CA LEU A 33 -9.09 11.46 -11.07
C LEU A 33 -9.69 11.09 -12.43
N PRO A 34 -8.99 10.35 -13.27
CA PRO A 34 -9.59 9.69 -14.44
C PRO A 34 -10.55 8.58 -13.95
N PRO A 35 -11.40 8.05 -14.85
CA PRO A 35 -12.22 6.89 -14.54
C PRO A 35 -11.37 5.75 -13.98
N VAL A 36 -11.90 5.07 -12.96
CA VAL A 36 -11.25 3.93 -12.33
C VAL A 36 -12.01 2.65 -12.69
N GLU A 37 -11.27 1.66 -13.13
CA GLU A 37 -11.77 0.31 -13.36
C GLU A 37 -11.14 -0.68 -12.37
N ARG A 38 -11.67 -1.89 -12.30
CA ARG A 38 -11.10 -2.95 -11.48
C ARG A 38 -10.54 -4.05 -12.37
N SER A 39 -9.36 -4.52 -11.99
CA SER A 39 -8.82 -5.74 -12.59
C SER A 39 -9.74 -6.94 -12.30
N PRO A 40 -9.57 -8.07 -12.98
CA PRO A 40 -10.31 -9.30 -12.68
C PRO A 40 -10.19 -9.77 -11.21
N ARG A 41 -9.18 -9.29 -10.47
CA ARG A 41 -8.96 -9.58 -9.05
C ARG A 41 -9.36 -8.45 -8.11
N GLY A 42 -9.97 -7.40 -8.64
CA GLY A 42 -10.53 -6.30 -7.86
C GLY A 42 -9.55 -5.16 -7.55
N LYS A 43 -8.30 -5.20 -8.03
CA LYS A 43 -7.37 -4.08 -7.89
C LYS A 43 -7.86 -2.88 -8.68
N PRO A 44 -7.98 -1.69 -8.05
CA PRO A 44 -8.37 -0.49 -8.78
C PRO A 44 -7.21 -0.01 -9.67
N LEU A 45 -7.56 0.42 -10.89
CA LEU A 45 -6.65 0.90 -11.94
C LEU A 45 -7.27 2.11 -12.63
N PHE A 46 -6.44 3.02 -13.14
CA PHE A 46 -6.94 4.08 -14.03
C PHE A 46 -7.31 3.49 -15.39
N ALA A 47 -8.55 3.69 -15.81
CA ALA A 47 -9.05 3.11 -17.05
C ALA A 47 -8.28 3.63 -18.27
N GLY A 48 -7.81 2.71 -19.10
CA GLY A 48 -7.11 3.02 -20.34
C GLY A 48 -5.70 3.60 -20.19
N LEU A 49 -5.15 3.70 -18.98
CA LEU A 49 -3.78 4.18 -18.74
C LEU A 49 -2.82 3.03 -18.46
N ASN A 50 -1.69 3.00 -19.18
CA ASN A 50 -0.66 1.96 -19.04
C ASN A 50 0.66 2.48 -18.46
N ASP A 51 0.77 3.79 -18.24
CA ASP A 51 1.96 4.47 -17.75
C ASP A 51 1.71 5.27 -16.47
N ARG A 52 0.56 5.05 -15.84
CA ARG A 52 0.13 5.66 -14.58
C ARG A 52 -0.52 4.62 -13.70
N TRP A 53 0.15 4.29 -12.62
CA TRP A 53 -0.23 3.24 -11.70
C TRP A 53 -0.40 3.80 -10.31
N PHE A 54 -1.33 3.25 -9.56
CA PHE A 54 -1.46 3.55 -8.15
C PHE A 54 -1.73 2.29 -7.34
N SER A 55 -1.48 2.39 -6.05
CA SER A 55 -1.85 1.38 -5.07
C SER A 55 -2.27 2.07 -3.79
N LEU A 56 -3.34 1.59 -3.18
CA LEU A 56 -3.85 2.08 -1.91
C LEU A 56 -3.74 1.00 -0.84
N SER A 57 -3.45 1.42 0.38
CA SER A 57 -3.58 0.58 1.57
C SER A 57 -4.00 1.41 2.76
N HIS A 58 -4.69 0.78 3.70
CA HIS A 58 -5.08 1.41 4.96
C HIS A 58 -5.11 0.38 6.09
N SER A 59 -4.75 0.82 7.30
CA SER A 59 -4.89 0.02 8.52
C SER A 59 -5.15 0.96 9.70
N GLY A 60 -6.23 0.73 10.44
CA GLY A 60 -6.68 1.65 11.49
C GLY A 60 -6.87 3.08 10.96
N GLY A 61 -6.19 4.03 11.57
CA GLY A 61 -6.24 5.44 11.17
C GLY A 61 -5.21 5.85 10.11
N ILE A 62 -4.48 4.92 9.49
CA ILE A 62 -3.43 5.24 8.50
C ILE A 62 -3.92 4.86 7.11
N ALA A 63 -3.70 5.74 6.12
CA ALA A 63 -3.80 5.40 4.70
C ALA A 63 -2.50 5.75 3.98
N LEU A 64 -2.13 4.92 3.01
CA LEU A 64 -1.03 5.12 2.08
C LEU A 64 -1.52 5.05 0.64
N CYS A 65 -0.93 5.90 -0.20
CA CYS A 65 -1.11 5.93 -1.65
C CYS A 65 0.27 5.93 -2.31
N ALA A 66 0.55 4.90 -3.11
CA ALA A 66 1.73 4.89 -3.98
C ALA A 66 1.32 5.23 -5.42
N LEU A 67 2.10 6.11 -6.06
CA LEU A 67 1.99 6.46 -7.48
C LEU A 67 3.26 6.09 -8.21
N SER A 68 3.14 5.58 -9.44
CA SER A 68 4.29 5.17 -10.26
C SER A 68 3.96 5.20 -11.76
N SER A 69 5.02 5.24 -12.58
CA SER A 69 4.94 5.02 -14.03
C SER A 69 4.96 3.55 -14.43
N ALA A 70 5.09 2.63 -13.47
CA ALA A 70 5.09 1.18 -13.66
C ALA A 70 4.24 0.50 -12.56
N PRO A 71 3.89 -0.78 -12.70
CA PRO A 71 3.16 -1.50 -11.66
C PRO A 71 3.74 -1.28 -10.27
N VAL A 72 2.87 -0.97 -9.31
CA VAL A 72 3.24 -0.66 -7.93
C VAL A 72 2.24 -1.29 -6.95
N GLY A 73 2.75 -1.67 -5.78
CA GLY A 73 1.93 -2.11 -4.66
C GLY A 73 2.47 -1.51 -3.36
N VAL A 74 1.58 -1.01 -2.53
CA VAL A 74 1.87 -0.51 -1.18
C VAL A 74 1.00 -1.21 -0.17
N ASP A 75 1.58 -1.49 0.99
CA ASP A 75 0.82 -2.00 2.11
C ASP A 75 1.21 -1.31 3.40
N VAL A 76 0.25 -1.20 4.34
CA VAL A 76 0.45 -0.69 5.70
C VAL A 76 -0.38 -1.48 6.68
N GLU A 77 0.23 -1.85 7.82
CA GLU A 77 -0.43 -2.55 8.89
C GLU A 77 -0.10 -1.96 10.26
N LEU A 78 -1.10 -1.88 11.12
CA LEU A 78 -0.88 -1.63 12.54
C LEU A 78 -0.30 -2.87 13.20
N VAL A 79 0.79 -2.67 13.94
CA VAL A 79 1.40 -3.75 14.73
C VAL A 79 0.48 -4.09 15.90
N ARG A 80 -0.02 -5.32 15.88
CA ARG A 80 -0.90 -5.86 16.94
C ARG A 80 -0.55 -7.32 17.20
N PRO A 81 -0.39 -7.73 18.44
CA PRO A 81 -0.27 -9.14 18.79
C PRO A 81 -1.49 -9.94 18.27
N ARG A 82 -1.22 -11.12 17.72
CA ARG A 82 -2.21 -12.07 17.20
C ARG A 82 -1.92 -13.45 17.80
N GLN A 83 -2.59 -14.49 17.31
CA GLN A 83 -2.27 -15.85 17.66
C GLN A 83 -0.89 -16.24 17.12
N ALA A 84 -0.07 -16.94 17.92
CA ALA A 84 1.31 -17.25 17.57
C ALA A 84 1.44 -18.17 16.34
N ASP A 85 0.44 -18.99 16.05
CA ASP A 85 0.38 -19.85 14.88
C ASP A 85 0.34 -19.09 13.54
N LEU A 86 0.03 -17.79 13.59
CA LEU A 86 0.05 -16.93 12.42
C LEU A 86 1.46 -16.83 11.79
N PHE A 87 2.52 -16.90 12.60
CA PHE A 87 3.90 -16.95 12.08
C PHE A 87 4.11 -18.16 11.17
N ALA A 88 3.74 -19.36 11.63
CA ALA A 88 3.87 -20.58 10.86
C ALA A 88 2.94 -20.63 9.65
N TYR A 89 1.79 -19.99 9.71
CA TYR A 89 0.86 -19.88 8.59
C TYR A 89 1.37 -18.94 7.49
N ALA A 90 1.92 -17.80 7.87
CA ALA A 90 2.21 -16.68 6.96
C ALA A 90 3.66 -16.65 6.47
N LEU A 91 4.60 -17.17 7.26
CA LEU A 91 6.03 -17.13 6.96
C LEU A 91 6.57 -18.50 6.58
N SER A 92 7.44 -18.53 5.58
CA SER A 92 8.22 -19.74 5.24
C SER A 92 9.18 -20.11 6.38
N GLU A 93 9.70 -21.32 6.38
CA GLU A 93 10.68 -21.77 7.38
C GLU A 93 11.94 -20.88 7.42
N SER A 94 12.41 -20.43 6.26
CA SER A 94 13.56 -19.53 6.16
C SER A 94 13.26 -18.13 6.69
N GLU A 95 12.06 -17.62 6.45
CA GLU A 95 11.62 -16.31 7.00
C GLU A 95 11.45 -16.40 8.52
N GLN A 96 10.90 -17.49 9.04
CA GLN A 96 10.80 -17.71 10.49
C GLN A 96 12.18 -17.80 11.14
N ALA A 97 13.11 -18.53 10.52
CA ALA A 97 14.48 -18.66 11.04
C ALA A 97 15.26 -17.34 11.01
N GLY A 98 14.96 -16.45 10.06
CA GLY A 98 15.57 -15.12 9.94
C GLY A 98 14.85 -14.01 10.72
N SER A 99 13.68 -14.29 11.28
CA SER A 99 12.88 -13.34 12.05
C SER A 99 13.38 -13.27 13.50
N ASP A 100 13.24 -12.08 14.11
CA ASP A 100 13.50 -11.91 15.55
C ASP A 100 12.33 -12.38 16.44
N GLY A 101 11.25 -12.87 15.84
CA GLY A 101 10.06 -13.37 16.52
C GLY A 101 9.13 -12.29 17.09
N THR A 102 9.40 -11.02 16.81
CA THR A 102 8.53 -9.91 17.22
C THR A 102 7.38 -9.69 16.23
N TRP A 103 6.29 -9.09 16.71
CA TRP A 103 5.19 -8.69 15.83
C TRP A 103 5.59 -7.59 14.85
N GLU A 104 6.52 -6.74 15.24
CA GLU A 104 7.13 -5.73 14.39
C GLU A 104 7.79 -6.34 13.17
N ASP A 105 8.56 -7.41 13.35
CA ASP A 105 9.23 -8.10 12.27
C ASP A 105 8.26 -8.93 11.43
N PHE A 106 7.27 -9.57 12.07
CA PHE A 106 6.17 -10.23 11.38
C PHE A 106 5.49 -9.29 10.38
N TYR A 107 5.05 -8.11 10.84
CA TYR A 107 4.36 -7.15 9.99
C TYR A 107 5.27 -6.50 8.94
N ARG A 108 6.56 -6.41 9.20
CA ARG A 108 7.56 -6.01 8.19
C ARG A 108 7.58 -7.01 7.02
N LEU A 109 7.61 -8.30 7.28
CA LEU A 109 7.57 -9.36 6.27
C LEU A 109 6.20 -9.43 5.59
N TRP A 110 5.13 -9.35 6.36
CA TRP A 110 3.76 -9.38 5.89
C TRP A 110 3.47 -8.26 4.89
N THR A 111 3.80 -7.00 5.22
CA THR A 111 3.58 -5.86 4.33
C THR A 111 4.38 -5.95 3.03
N LEU A 112 5.57 -6.58 3.04
CA LEU A 112 6.32 -6.86 1.82
C LEU A 112 5.57 -7.85 0.91
N LYS A 113 5.01 -8.93 1.48
CA LYS A 113 4.21 -9.91 0.73
C LYS A 113 2.95 -9.29 0.14
N GLU A 114 2.18 -8.56 0.96
CA GLU A 114 0.98 -7.82 0.52
C GLU A 114 1.31 -6.79 -0.56
N GLY A 115 2.37 -6.01 -0.38
CA GLY A 115 2.82 -5.03 -1.35
C GLY A 115 3.17 -5.66 -2.69
N TRP A 116 3.86 -6.82 -2.67
CA TRP A 116 4.18 -7.55 -3.89
C TRP A 116 2.93 -8.10 -4.57
N CYS A 117 2.02 -8.73 -3.81
CA CYS A 117 0.77 -9.25 -4.35
C CYS A 117 -0.09 -8.15 -4.98
N LYS A 118 -0.15 -6.97 -4.35
CA LYS A 118 -0.84 -5.79 -4.90
C LYS A 118 -0.16 -5.27 -6.16
N ARG A 119 1.19 -5.33 -6.24
CA ARG A 119 1.93 -4.95 -7.44
C ARG A 119 1.62 -5.89 -8.61
N GLU A 120 1.72 -7.19 -8.38
CA GLU A 120 1.54 -8.23 -9.40
C GLU A 120 0.07 -8.55 -9.71
N ASP A 121 -0.86 -8.00 -8.93
CA ASP A 121 -2.29 -8.33 -8.98
C ASP A 121 -2.52 -9.85 -8.83
N VAL A 122 -1.88 -10.45 -7.83
CA VAL A 122 -1.99 -11.87 -7.49
C VAL A 122 -2.51 -12.07 -6.06
N PRO A 123 -3.17 -13.20 -5.75
CA PRO A 123 -3.65 -13.45 -4.40
C PRO A 123 -2.51 -13.69 -3.42
N LEU A 124 -2.69 -13.25 -2.19
CA LEU A 124 -1.83 -13.60 -1.05
C LEU A 124 -2.24 -14.97 -0.47
N PHE A 125 -2.24 -16.01 -1.27
CA PHE A 125 -2.61 -17.34 -0.79
C PHE A 125 -1.93 -18.44 -1.62
N PRO A 126 -1.23 -19.38 -0.98
CA PRO A 126 -0.88 -19.41 0.45
C PRO A 126 0.23 -18.39 0.78
N PRO A 127 0.13 -17.64 1.88
CA PRO A 127 1.03 -16.50 2.14
C PRO A 127 2.49 -16.92 2.37
N ARG A 128 2.74 -18.14 2.86
CA ARG A 128 4.10 -18.66 3.04
C ARG A 128 4.87 -18.88 1.74
N GLU A 129 4.17 -19.00 0.60
CA GLU A 129 4.78 -19.18 -0.72
C GLU A 129 5.15 -17.86 -1.40
N VAL A 130 4.61 -16.74 -0.88
CA VAL A 130 4.98 -15.41 -1.33
C VAL A 130 6.28 -15.00 -0.65
N PRO A 131 7.36 -14.73 -1.42
CA PRO A 131 8.66 -14.43 -0.81
C PRO A 131 8.71 -13.04 -0.13
N ALA A 132 9.46 -12.94 0.98
CA ALA A 132 9.83 -11.68 1.60
C ALA A 132 11.34 -11.70 1.97
N PRO A 133 12.19 -10.86 1.32
CA PRO A 133 11.82 -9.83 0.34
C PRO A 133 11.37 -10.42 -1.00
N PRO A 134 10.44 -9.75 -1.69
CA PRO A 134 9.99 -10.16 -3.02
C PRO A 134 11.06 -9.91 -4.10
N PRO A 135 10.94 -10.57 -5.28
CA PRO A 135 11.93 -10.46 -6.37
C PRO A 135 11.73 -9.18 -7.20
N CYS A 136 11.59 -8.04 -6.54
CA CYS A 136 11.49 -6.73 -7.17
C CYS A 136 12.07 -5.65 -6.26
N PRO A 137 12.37 -4.46 -6.77
CA PRO A 137 12.72 -3.32 -5.92
C PRO A 137 11.63 -3.06 -4.88
N CYS A 138 12.00 -3.13 -3.60
CA CYS A 138 11.07 -2.97 -2.49
C CYS A 138 11.74 -2.29 -1.31
N LYS A 139 10.94 -1.69 -0.45
CA LYS A 139 11.39 -1.07 0.79
C LYS A 139 10.33 -1.14 1.86
N SER A 140 10.78 -1.43 3.09
CA SER A 140 9.97 -1.35 4.30
C SER A 140 10.12 0.01 4.96
N TYR A 141 9.03 0.47 5.57
CA TYR A 141 8.95 1.68 6.38
C TYR A 141 8.38 1.32 7.74
N ALA A 142 8.79 2.06 8.74
CA ALA A 142 8.36 1.84 10.11
C ALA A 142 8.04 3.15 10.81
N GLY A 143 7.10 3.10 11.72
CA GLY A 143 6.82 4.13 12.69
C GLY A 143 6.26 3.51 13.96
N GLU A 144 5.93 4.35 14.93
CA GLU A 144 5.35 3.89 16.18
C GLU A 144 4.04 3.14 15.93
N GLY A 145 4.02 1.85 16.27
CA GLY A 145 2.85 0.97 16.18
C GLY A 145 2.41 0.59 14.75
N TRP A 146 3.21 0.83 13.70
CA TRP A 146 2.88 0.40 12.34
C TRP A 146 4.11 0.00 11.52
N ARG A 147 3.86 -0.83 10.49
CA ARG A 147 4.80 -1.20 9.45
C ARG A 147 4.15 -1.00 8.08
N ALA A 148 4.98 -0.67 7.09
CA ALA A 148 4.53 -0.57 5.71
C ALA A 148 5.62 -1.04 4.75
N ALA A 149 5.24 -1.34 3.51
CA ALA A 149 6.18 -1.64 2.45
C ALA A 149 5.65 -1.15 1.10
N VAL A 150 6.57 -0.87 0.19
CA VAL A 150 6.31 -0.63 -1.22
C VAL A 150 7.09 -1.65 -2.06
N CYS A 151 6.43 -2.15 -3.10
CA CYS A 151 7.01 -2.93 -4.19
C CYS A 151 6.79 -2.20 -5.50
N CYS A 152 7.84 -1.92 -6.25
CA CYS A 152 7.77 -1.07 -7.44
C CYS A 152 8.68 -1.60 -8.57
N GLY A 153 8.69 -0.90 -9.70
CA GLY A 153 9.52 -1.26 -10.85
C GLY A 153 10.85 -0.48 -10.93
N ASP A 154 11.01 0.52 -10.08
CA ASP A 154 12.18 1.40 -10.02
C ASP A 154 12.75 1.50 -8.59
N THR A 155 13.63 2.45 -8.34
CA THR A 155 14.16 2.68 -6.99
C THR A 155 13.04 3.08 -6.03
N PRO A 156 12.83 2.33 -4.91
CA PRO A 156 11.82 2.69 -3.93
C PRO A 156 12.08 4.06 -3.30
N PRO A 157 11.03 4.85 -3.01
CA PRO A 157 11.18 6.17 -2.42
C PRO A 157 11.87 6.11 -1.05
N ARG A 158 12.66 7.14 -0.72
CA ARG A 158 13.38 7.20 0.56
C ARG A 158 12.43 7.36 1.75
N GLU A 159 11.32 8.07 1.57
CA GLU A 159 10.37 8.46 2.61
C GLU A 159 8.94 8.48 2.09
N ILE A 160 8.00 8.58 3.02
CA ILE A 160 6.57 8.79 2.77
C ILE A 160 6.29 10.27 2.93
N PHE A 161 5.65 10.90 1.93
CA PHE A 161 5.19 12.28 1.99
C PHE A 161 3.89 12.36 2.81
N TRP A 162 4.03 12.63 4.10
CA TRP A 162 2.90 12.74 5.01
C TRP A 162 2.11 14.03 4.76
N ARG A 163 0.77 13.89 4.78
CA ARG A 163 -0.20 14.99 4.69
C ARG A 163 -1.12 14.98 5.92
N SER A 164 -1.67 16.11 6.26
CA SER A 164 -2.71 16.20 7.28
C SER A 164 -4.07 15.80 6.70
N ALA A 165 -4.97 15.31 7.57
CA ALA A 165 -6.35 15.01 7.13
C ALA A 165 -7.10 16.28 6.66
N ASP A 166 -6.76 17.46 7.19
CA ASP A 166 -7.37 18.72 6.80
C ASP A 166 -7.00 19.11 5.36
N GLU A 167 -5.78 18.81 4.90
CA GLU A 167 -5.40 19.05 3.50
C GLU A 167 -6.26 18.26 2.51
N LEU A 168 -6.74 17.07 2.90
CA LEU A 168 -7.63 16.26 2.08
C LEU A 168 -9.04 16.86 1.97
N LEU A 169 -9.51 17.53 3.03
CA LEU A 169 -10.85 18.14 3.07
C LEU A 169 -10.97 19.41 2.23
N LEU A 170 -9.87 20.09 1.94
CA LEU A 170 -9.86 21.28 1.09
C LEU A 170 -10.28 20.98 -0.36
N HIS A 171 -10.34 19.68 -0.72
CA HIS A 171 -10.68 19.22 -2.04
C HIS A 171 -11.57 17.97 -1.96
N PRO A 172 -12.84 18.12 -1.54
CA PRO A 172 -13.72 16.97 -1.36
C PRO A 172 -13.97 16.25 -2.70
N VAL A 173 -13.89 14.92 -2.63
CA VAL A 173 -14.32 14.01 -3.71
C VAL A 173 -15.79 14.31 -4.02
N LYS A 174 -16.13 14.60 -5.26
CA LYS A 174 -17.52 14.52 -5.72
C LYS A 174 -17.84 13.03 -5.80
N ASN A 175 -18.69 12.54 -4.88
CA ASN A 175 -19.05 11.13 -4.70
C ASN A 175 -19.78 10.48 -5.92
N ASP A 176 -19.98 11.18 -7.01
CA ASP A 176 -20.77 10.69 -8.14
C ASP A 176 -20.03 9.68 -9.03
N ASP A 177 -18.71 9.54 -8.88
CA ASP A 177 -17.88 8.66 -9.74
C ASP A 177 -17.34 7.41 -9.03
N ILE A 178 -17.65 7.21 -7.74
CA ILE A 178 -17.26 6.01 -6.99
C ILE A 178 -18.48 5.08 -6.85
N MET A 179 -19.03 4.66 -7.96
CA MET A 179 -20.02 3.59 -7.95
C MET A 179 -19.34 2.24 -8.15
N VAL A 180 -19.33 1.48 -7.04
CA VAL A 180 -19.24 0.01 -6.83
C VAL A 180 -17.90 -0.65 -7.07
#